data_4568a1fffc417612a4b2dafa4646b115
#
_entry.id   4568a1fffc417612a4b2dafa4646b115
#
_cell.length_a   1.000
_cell.length_b   1.000
_cell.length_c   1.000
_cell.angle_alpha   90.00
_cell.angle_beta   90.00
_cell.angle_gamma   90.00
#
_symmetry.space_group_name_H-M   'P 1'
#
loop_
_entity.id
_entity.type
_entity.pdbx_description
1 polymer ?
#
loop_
_entity_poly.entity_id
_entity_poly.type
_entity_poly.pdbx_seq_one_letter_code
_entity_poly.pdbx_strand_id
1 'polypeptide(L)'
;MKTNLLKCIPFFLGLLVSSLAGFSQEPTSPLFQKKEVLQIKIEANMKALLRDRGEKPIYHWGKLSYIDEQNNTIEMPIKVKVRGNFRRLTENCDFPPLLIDFQQKKENKTVFQRQNKLKLVTKCQMDDYVFQEYLVYEIYNLITDLSFKARLVEVTYVDSLGKRKPETDYGFFIEDENDIAKRNAAKIHAGANIPMAISDTILMATVAIFEYMIGNNDWSVIGKHNIKQYTKPNQLFLPVPYDFDHAGIVDASYALPPPQLEISSVRERLYRGLNYSPEVFKQVFDKYNRLKPQIYALYEGNPLLNPRYVKRTLKYLDEFYEDINDPNAIKKHFIAGRTKN
;
A
#
# COMPACT_ATOMS: atom_id res chain seq x y z
N MET A 1 12.43 -85.94 -19.61
CA MET A 1 12.39 -84.90 -18.56
C MET A 1 12.66 -83.58 -19.21
N LYS A 2 11.66 -82.77 -19.39
CA LYS A 2 11.79 -81.43 -20.00
C LYS A 2 11.51 -80.36 -18.89
N THR A 3 12.53 -79.66 -18.49
CA THR A 3 12.48 -78.57 -17.51
C THR A 3 12.03 -77.32 -18.19
N ASN A 4 10.88 -76.77 -17.79
CA ASN A 4 10.41 -75.42 -18.23
C ASN A 4 11.02 -74.33 -17.33
N LEU A 5 11.81 -73.43 -17.97
CA LEU A 5 12.27 -72.19 -17.32
C LEU A 5 11.19 -71.10 -17.43
N LEU A 6 10.61 -70.70 -16.30
CA LEU A 6 9.77 -69.52 -16.18
C LEU A 6 10.68 -68.30 -16.24
N LYS A 7 10.48 -67.43 -17.24
CA LYS A 7 11.09 -66.12 -17.31
C LYS A 7 10.27 -65.09 -16.49
N CYS A 8 10.82 -64.66 -15.36
CA CYS A 8 10.29 -63.51 -14.63
C CYS A 8 10.60 -62.21 -15.37
N ILE A 9 9.58 -61.44 -15.77
CA ILE A 9 9.67 -60.09 -16.31
C ILE A 9 9.58 -59.11 -15.12
N PRO A 10 10.56 -58.22 -14.88
CA PRO A 10 10.41 -57.20 -13.85
C PRO A 10 9.49 -56.07 -14.34
N PHE A 11 8.40 -55.88 -13.63
CA PHE A 11 7.48 -54.76 -13.82
C PHE A 11 8.14 -53.48 -13.24
N PHE A 12 8.66 -52.64 -14.10
CA PHE A 12 9.16 -51.29 -13.70
C PHE A 12 7.95 -50.38 -13.47
N LEU A 13 7.59 -50.17 -12.21
CA LEU A 13 6.61 -49.18 -11.82
C LEU A 13 7.29 -47.80 -11.85
N GLY A 14 7.14 -47.09 -12.97
CA GLY A 14 7.62 -45.72 -13.11
C GLY A 14 6.81 -44.77 -12.22
N LEU A 15 7.38 -44.31 -11.10
CA LEU A 15 6.84 -43.22 -10.32
C LEU A 15 6.91 -41.92 -11.17
N LEU A 16 5.77 -41.52 -11.71
CA LEU A 16 5.58 -40.18 -12.25
C LEU A 16 5.56 -39.21 -11.06
N VAL A 17 6.72 -38.62 -10.73
CA VAL A 17 6.80 -37.47 -9.85
C VAL A 17 6.35 -36.25 -10.66
N SER A 18 5.05 -35.95 -10.59
CA SER A 18 4.54 -34.67 -11.06
C SER A 18 5.11 -33.57 -10.15
N SER A 19 6.11 -32.86 -10.63
CA SER A 19 6.59 -31.63 -9.99
C SER A 19 5.46 -30.61 -10.02
N LEU A 20 4.69 -30.52 -8.93
CA LEU A 20 3.89 -29.34 -8.63
C LEU A 20 4.89 -28.21 -8.45
N ALA A 21 5.03 -27.36 -9.47
CA ALA A 21 5.69 -26.08 -9.35
C ALA A 21 4.86 -25.25 -8.37
N GLY A 22 5.05 -25.46 -7.07
CA GLY A 22 4.50 -24.64 -6.02
C GLY A 22 5.05 -23.22 -6.19
N PHE A 23 4.17 -22.25 -6.28
CA PHE A 23 4.58 -20.84 -6.17
C PHE A 23 5.19 -20.65 -4.78
N SER A 24 6.52 -20.54 -4.69
CA SER A 24 7.21 -20.25 -3.44
C SER A 24 6.93 -18.78 -3.09
N GLN A 25 6.49 -18.55 -1.85
CA GLN A 25 6.40 -17.18 -1.30
C GLN A 25 7.80 -16.60 -1.16
N GLU A 26 8.05 -15.44 -1.78
CA GLU A 26 9.28 -14.71 -1.54
C GLU A 26 9.18 -13.90 -0.24
N PRO A 27 10.26 -13.78 0.53
CA PRO A 27 10.26 -12.93 1.72
C PRO A 27 10.10 -11.46 1.34
N THR A 28 9.55 -10.66 2.24
CA THR A 28 9.53 -9.19 2.13
C THR A 28 10.92 -8.66 1.84
N SER A 29 11.05 -7.68 0.94
CA SER A 29 12.35 -7.10 0.62
C SER A 29 12.98 -6.41 1.84
N PRO A 30 14.32 -6.33 1.95
CA PRO A 30 15.00 -5.75 3.12
C PRO A 30 14.52 -4.34 3.47
N LEU A 31 14.17 -3.53 2.47
CA LEU A 31 13.67 -2.17 2.68
C LEU A 31 12.42 -2.14 3.58
N PHE A 32 11.52 -3.10 3.44
CA PHE A 32 10.23 -3.12 4.12
C PHE A 32 10.18 -4.07 5.33
N GLN A 33 11.32 -4.64 5.75
CA GLN A 33 11.40 -5.50 6.94
C GLN A 33 11.49 -4.71 8.25
N LYS A 34 12.01 -3.49 8.19
CA LYS A 34 12.23 -2.61 9.36
C LYS A 34 11.25 -1.46 9.35
N LYS A 35 10.92 -0.94 10.55
CA LYS A 35 9.97 0.16 10.74
C LYS A 35 10.62 1.49 11.14
N GLU A 36 11.90 1.46 11.55
CA GLU A 36 12.64 2.66 11.90
C GLU A 36 12.76 3.58 10.69
N VAL A 37 12.72 4.89 10.92
CA VAL A 37 12.89 5.90 9.87
C VAL A 37 14.24 5.68 9.17
N LEU A 38 14.24 5.54 7.86
CA LEU A 38 15.47 5.43 7.08
C LEU A 38 15.88 6.82 6.59
N GLN A 39 17.06 7.27 7.01
CA GLN A 39 17.62 8.53 6.53
C GLN A 39 18.32 8.32 5.20
N ILE A 40 17.92 9.09 4.19
CA ILE A 40 18.50 9.04 2.84
C ILE A 40 18.81 10.45 2.33
N LYS A 41 19.77 10.52 1.40
CA LYS A 41 20.06 11.74 0.65
C LYS A 41 19.85 11.45 -0.84
N ILE A 42 19.10 12.33 -1.51
CA ILE A 42 18.91 12.31 -2.97
C ILE A 42 19.57 13.56 -3.54
N GLU A 43 20.58 13.35 -4.37
CA GLU A 43 21.29 14.41 -5.08
C GLU A 43 20.96 14.33 -6.57
N ALA A 44 20.41 15.42 -7.13
CA ALA A 44 20.04 15.54 -8.54
C ALA A 44 20.00 17.01 -8.95
N ASN A 45 19.83 17.30 -10.24
CA ASN A 45 19.48 18.66 -10.68
C ASN A 45 18.04 18.97 -10.23
N MET A 46 17.90 19.41 -8.95
CA MET A 46 16.59 19.61 -8.31
C MET A 46 15.74 20.65 -9.04
N LYS A 47 16.36 21.69 -9.63
CA LYS A 47 15.62 22.69 -10.41
C LYS A 47 14.98 22.09 -11.65
N ALA A 48 15.70 21.26 -12.39
CA ALA A 48 15.18 20.60 -13.59
C ALA A 48 14.11 19.58 -13.21
N LEU A 49 14.39 18.73 -12.24
CA LEU A 49 13.47 17.70 -11.75
C LEU A 49 12.13 18.27 -11.30
N LEU A 50 12.13 19.29 -10.40
CA LEU A 50 10.90 19.83 -9.82
C LEU A 50 10.09 20.70 -10.78
N ARG A 51 10.67 21.16 -11.89
CA ARG A 51 9.95 21.84 -12.96
C ARG A 51 9.33 20.91 -13.99
N ASP A 52 9.83 19.67 -14.07
CA ASP A 52 9.35 18.69 -15.03
C ASP A 52 8.05 18.02 -14.55
N ARG A 53 6.97 18.81 -14.54
CA ARG A 53 5.62 18.41 -14.09
C ARG A 53 4.61 18.29 -15.23
N GLY A 54 5.09 18.21 -16.49
CA GLY A 54 4.28 18.00 -17.68
C GLY A 54 3.57 16.63 -17.69
N GLU A 55 2.79 16.36 -18.71
CA GLU A 55 2.04 15.07 -18.81
C GLU A 55 2.96 13.84 -18.87
N LYS A 56 4.16 13.99 -19.40
CA LYS A 56 5.16 12.90 -19.57
C LYS A 56 6.51 13.29 -18.97
N PRO A 57 6.64 13.36 -17.64
CA PRO A 57 7.92 13.70 -17.01
C PRO A 57 9.00 12.69 -17.39
N ILE A 58 10.22 13.19 -17.64
CA ILE A 58 11.37 12.33 -17.99
C ILE A 58 12.20 11.97 -16.75
N TYR A 59 13.07 11.00 -16.88
CA TYR A 59 14.03 10.64 -15.85
C TYR A 59 15.24 11.59 -15.86
N HIS A 60 15.59 12.10 -14.68
CA HIS A 60 16.80 12.85 -14.40
C HIS A 60 17.81 11.94 -13.67
N TRP A 61 19.08 12.02 -14.05
CA TRP A 61 20.13 11.31 -13.34
C TRP A 61 20.35 11.93 -11.96
N GLY A 62 20.64 11.06 -10.99
CA GLY A 62 20.94 11.44 -9.61
C GLY A 62 21.71 10.35 -8.88
N LYS A 63 21.94 10.60 -7.61
CA LYS A 63 22.57 9.69 -6.67
C LYS A 63 21.73 9.60 -5.41
N LEU A 64 21.53 8.38 -4.90
CA LEU A 64 20.96 8.14 -3.59
C LEU A 64 22.06 7.66 -2.67
N SER A 65 22.13 8.19 -1.45
CA SER A 65 23.04 7.71 -0.42
C SER A 65 22.35 7.58 0.92
N TYR A 66 22.85 6.66 1.76
CA TYR A 66 22.42 6.46 3.14
C TYR A 66 23.57 5.83 3.96
N ILE A 67 23.44 5.85 5.27
CA ILE A 67 24.40 5.17 6.18
C ILE A 67 23.81 3.81 6.56
N ASP A 68 24.58 2.74 6.37
CA ASP A 68 24.18 1.39 6.76
C ASP A 68 24.37 1.13 8.26
N GLU A 69 24.01 -0.06 8.73
CA GLU A 69 24.14 -0.47 10.15
C GLU A 69 25.59 -0.60 10.63
N GLN A 70 26.53 -0.70 9.70
CA GLN A 70 27.97 -0.75 9.97
C GLN A 70 28.63 0.63 9.89
N ASN A 71 27.84 1.72 9.81
CA ASN A 71 28.28 3.10 9.62
C ASN A 71 29.03 3.35 8.30
N ASN A 72 28.82 2.52 7.28
CA ASN A 72 29.36 2.79 5.95
C ASN A 72 28.41 3.68 5.15
N THR A 73 28.93 4.64 4.43
CA THR A 73 28.17 5.41 3.46
C THR A 73 27.96 4.56 2.20
N ILE A 74 26.73 4.21 1.93
CA ILE A 74 26.34 3.51 0.72
C ILE A 74 25.84 4.53 -0.29
N GLU A 75 26.43 4.53 -1.48
CA GLU A 75 26.02 5.39 -2.58
C GLU A 75 25.61 4.56 -3.81
N MET A 76 24.58 5.00 -4.50
CA MET A 76 24.12 4.33 -5.72
C MET A 76 23.60 5.31 -6.77
N PRO A 77 23.89 5.08 -8.05
CA PRO A 77 23.29 5.85 -9.12
C PRO A 77 21.81 5.53 -9.23
N ILE A 78 21.00 6.57 -9.40
CA ILE A 78 19.57 6.47 -9.62
C ILE A 78 19.15 7.32 -10.81
N LYS A 79 17.98 7.01 -11.36
CA LYS A 79 17.20 7.95 -12.15
C LYS A 79 15.94 8.30 -11.39
N VAL A 80 15.59 9.56 -11.35
CA VAL A 80 14.43 10.07 -10.61
C VAL A 80 13.55 10.92 -11.52
N LYS A 81 12.24 10.75 -11.40
CA LYS A 81 11.26 11.60 -12.10
C LYS A 81 10.06 11.93 -11.23
N VAL A 82 9.42 13.02 -11.55
CA VAL A 82 8.12 13.37 -10.97
C VAL A 82 7.05 12.37 -11.42
N ARG A 83 6.11 12.03 -10.53
CA ARG A 83 5.00 11.11 -10.78
C ARG A 83 3.67 11.63 -10.20
N GLY A 84 2.62 10.86 -10.47
CA GLY A 84 1.25 11.13 -10.00
C GLY A 84 0.47 11.99 -10.99
N ASN A 85 -0.82 12.10 -10.74
CA ASN A 85 -1.73 12.93 -11.53
C ASN A 85 -2.08 14.22 -10.77
N PHE A 86 -2.71 14.12 -9.61
CA PHE A 86 -3.16 15.24 -8.80
C PHE A 86 -1.97 15.96 -8.12
N ARG A 87 -1.18 15.25 -7.31
CA ARG A 87 -0.06 15.84 -6.53
C ARG A 87 1.15 16.25 -7.38
N ARG A 88 1.16 15.93 -8.67
CA ARG A 88 2.18 16.38 -9.62
C ARG A 88 2.02 17.86 -9.97
N LEU A 89 0.80 18.37 -9.96
CA LEU A 89 0.47 19.73 -10.34
C LEU A 89 0.90 20.72 -9.26
N THR A 90 1.45 21.88 -9.68
CA THR A 90 1.98 22.90 -8.77
C THR A 90 0.90 23.58 -7.93
N GLU A 91 -0.32 23.66 -8.44
CA GLU A 91 -1.48 24.17 -7.72
C GLU A 91 -1.92 23.28 -6.56
N ASN A 92 -1.56 22.00 -6.59
CA ASN A 92 -1.96 21.04 -5.57
C ASN A 92 -0.86 20.75 -4.55
N CYS A 93 0.41 20.67 -5.00
CA CYS A 93 1.54 20.35 -4.13
C CYS A 93 2.81 21.14 -4.50
N ASP A 94 3.48 21.68 -3.50
CA ASP A 94 4.76 22.37 -3.68
C ASP A 94 5.86 21.39 -4.10
N PHE A 95 5.91 20.22 -3.47
CA PHE A 95 6.87 19.17 -3.78
C PHE A 95 6.14 17.91 -4.30
N PRO A 96 6.36 17.52 -5.58
CA PRO A 96 5.63 16.39 -6.19
C PRO A 96 6.15 15.04 -5.73
N PRO A 97 5.31 14.00 -5.71
CA PRO A 97 5.77 12.62 -5.54
C PRO A 97 6.78 12.20 -6.60
N LEU A 98 7.72 11.34 -6.23
CA LEU A 98 8.81 10.90 -7.09
C LEU A 98 8.72 9.41 -7.42
N LEU A 99 9.26 9.03 -8.57
CA LEU A 99 9.56 7.66 -8.93
C LEU A 99 11.06 7.51 -9.07
N ILE A 100 11.65 6.65 -8.27
CA ILE A 100 13.08 6.36 -8.26
C ILE A 100 13.32 5.06 -8.99
N ASP A 101 14.20 5.07 -9.99
CA ASP A 101 14.65 3.92 -10.77
C ASP A 101 16.09 3.61 -10.38
N PHE A 102 16.29 2.48 -9.73
CA PHE A 102 17.60 2.04 -9.24
C PHE A 102 18.41 1.43 -10.37
N GLN A 103 19.59 1.99 -10.63
CA GLN A 103 20.49 1.56 -11.70
C GLN A 103 21.51 0.52 -11.22
N GLN A 104 21.20 -0.22 -10.17
CA GLN A 104 22.10 -1.22 -9.58
C GLN A 104 21.78 -2.63 -10.05
N LYS A 105 22.79 -3.51 -10.04
CA LYS A 105 22.56 -4.94 -10.22
C LYS A 105 21.80 -5.51 -9.02
N LYS A 106 20.92 -6.48 -9.28
CA LYS A 106 20.08 -7.13 -8.25
C LYS A 106 20.85 -7.80 -7.10
N GLU A 107 22.14 -8.04 -7.30
CA GLU A 107 23.04 -8.74 -6.37
C GLU A 107 23.64 -7.84 -5.28
N ASN A 108 23.47 -6.53 -5.36
CA ASN A 108 24.02 -5.61 -4.36
C ASN A 108 23.33 -5.80 -3.01
N LYS A 109 24.10 -6.17 -1.99
CA LYS A 109 23.63 -6.35 -0.60
C LYS A 109 23.41 -4.99 0.08
N THR A 110 22.35 -4.28 -0.34
CA THR A 110 21.94 -3.01 0.26
C THR A 110 20.51 -3.12 0.77
N VAL A 111 20.05 -2.14 1.56
CA VAL A 111 18.64 -2.08 1.97
C VAL A 111 17.70 -2.03 0.78
N PHE A 112 18.15 -1.50 -0.36
CA PHE A 112 17.41 -1.44 -1.63
C PHE A 112 17.62 -2.69 -2.52
N GLN A 113 18.17 -3.77 -1.98
CA GLN A 113 18.31 -5.02 -2.73
C GLN A 113 16.95 -5.48 -3.27
N ARG A 114 16.94 -5.94 -4.50
CA ARG A 114 15.76 -6.37 -5.27
C ARG A 114 14.80 -5.22 -5.67
N GLN A 115 15.09 -3.98 -5.29
CA GLN A 115 14.30 -2.84 -5.77
C GLN A 115 14.72 -2.46 -7.19
N ASN A 116 13.72 -2.23 -8.04
CA ASN A 116 13.91 -1.75 -9.41
C ASN A 116 13.38 -0.31 -9.52
N LYS A 117 12.09 -0.13 -9.30
CA LYS A 117 11.43 1.17 -9.27
C LYS A 117 10.60 1.33 -8.01
N LEU A 118 10.83 2.40 -7.27
CA LEU A 118 10.09 2.71 -6.06
C LEU A 118 9.36 4.05 -6.17
N LYS A 119 8.13 4.03 -5.71
CA LYS A 119 7.33 5.24 -5.49
C LYS A 119 7.75 5.85 -4.15
N LEU A 120 8.18 7.10 -4.18
CA LEU A 120 8.39 7.92 -3.00
C LEU A 120 7.24 8.91 -2.89
N VAL A 121 6.42 8.75 -1.86
CA VAL A 121 5.43 9.74 -1.45
C VAL A 121 6.17 10.81 -0.69
N THR A 122 6.07 12.04 -1.15
CA THR A 122 6.77 13.20 -0.62
C THR A 122 5.80 14.09 0.15
N LYS A 123 6.33 15.00 0.94
CA LYS A 123 5.54 16.10 1.50
C LYS A 123 4.75 16.79 0.40
N CYS A 124 3.48 17.03 0.66
CA CYS A 124 2.63 17.97 -0.05
C CYS A 124 2.45 19.18 0.88
N GLN A 125 1.73 20.14 0.69
CA GLN A 125 1.46 21.37 1.46
C GLN A 125 1.88 21.36 2.96
N MET A 126 1.62 20.27 3.72
CA MET A 126 1.95 20.13 5.16
C MET A 126 2.68 18.81 5.43
N ASP A 127 3.63 18.82 6.38
CA ASP A 127 4.43 17.66 6.76
C ASP A 127 3.57 16.52 7.33
N ASP A 128 2.56 16.87 8.11
CA ASP A 128 1.73 15.91 8.84
C ASP A 128 1.02 14.91 7.91
N TYR A 129 0.63 15.29 6.70
CA TYR A 129 -0.12 14.42 5.78
C TYR A 129 0.67 13.17 5.36
N VAL A 130 2.00 13.28 5.24
CA VAL A 130 2.88 12.13 4.95
C VAL A 130 2.81 11.09 6.04
N PHE A 131 2.90 11.51 7.32
CA PHE A 131 2.80 10.60 8.45
C PHE A 131 1.42 9.97 8.56
N GLN A 132 0.38 10.77 8.34
CA GLN A 132 -1.00 10.33 8.44
C GLN A 132 -1.31 9.27 7.38
N GLU A 133 -0.93 9.51 6.12
CA GLU A 133 -1.09 8.54 5.04
C GLU A 133 -0.23 7.28 5.29
N TYR A 134 1.02 7.42 5.72
CA TYR A 134 1.89 6.30 6.09
C TYR A 134 1.25 5.40 7.15
N LEU A 135 0.65 5.98 8.19
CA LEU A 135 -0.02 5.20 9.24
C LEU A 135 -1.25 4.46 8.74
N VAL A 136 -1.93 4.94 7.72
CA VAL A 136 -3.03 4.20 7.09
C VAL A 136 -2.53 2.92 6.42
N TYR A 137 -1.36 2.95 5.76
CA TYR A 137 -0.70 1.73 5.27
C TYR A 137 -0.33 0.79 6.43
N GLU A 138 0.19 1.31 7.54
CA GLU A 138 0.52 0.51 8.71
C GLU A 138 -0.72 -0.15 9.35
N ILE A 139 -1.85 0.55 9.42
CA ILE A 139 -3.12 -0.04 9.84
C ILE A 139 -3.49 -1.22 8.93
N TYR A 140 -3.46 -1.02 7.62
CA TYR A 140 -3.86 -2.08 6.69
C TYR A 140 -2.89 -3.27 6.74
N ASN A 141 -1.61 -3.03 7.03
CA ASN A 141 -0.61 -4.05 7.27
C ASN A 141 -0.86 -4.91 8.53
N LEU A 142 -1.54 -4.37 9.56
CA LEU A 142 -2.01 -5.14 10.72
C LEU A 142 -3.19 -6.05 10.35
N ILE A 143 -4.00 -5.64 9.38
CA ILE A 143 -5.23 -6.33 8.99
C ILE A 143 -4.94 -7.54 8.10
N THR A 144 -4.01 -7.43 7.16
CA THR A 144 -3.70 -8.50 6.20
C THR A 144 -2.30 -8.37 5.61
N ASP A 145 -1.67 -9.51 5.28
CA ASP A 145 -0.42 -9.53 4.53
C ASP A 145 -0.61 -9.19 3.03
N LEU A 146 -1.84 -9.32 2.53
CA LEU A 146 -2.17 -8.88 1.18
C LEU A 146 -2.39 -7.36 1.15
N SER A 147 -1.31 -6.64 1.34
CA SER A 147 -1.25 -5.17 1.54
C SER A 147 0.03 -4.61 0.96
N PHE A 148 0.06 -3.34 0.63
CA PHE A 148 1.30 -2.64 0.33
C PHE A 148 2.08 -2.38 1.61
N LYS A 149 3.35 -2.81 1.68
CA LYS A 149 4.25 -2.38 2.74
C LYS A 149 4.71 -0.96 2.45
N ALA A 150 4.90 -0.18 3.51
CA ALA A 150 5.44 1.17 3.43
C ALA A 150 6.69 1.30 4.32
N ARG A 151 7.62 2.19 3.95
CA ARG A 151 8.80 2.50 4.75
C ARG A 151 8.95 4.00 4.89
N LEU A 152 8.81 4.50 6.11
CA LEU A 152 9.03 5.91 6.41
C LEU A 152 10.50 6.27 6.21
N VAL A 153 10.74 7.41 5.57
CA VAL A 153 12.08 7.94 5.27
C VAL A 153 12.16 9.42 5.59
N GLU A 154 13.33 9.84 6.05
CA GLU A 154 13.74 11.24 6.12
C GLU A 154 14.68 11.50 4.94
N VAL A 155 14.30 12.39 4.05
CA VAL A 155 14.99 12.61 2.77
C VAL A 155 15.64 13.98 2.75
N THR A 156 16.96 14.03 2.61
CA THR A 156 17.69 15.26 2.31
C THR A 156 17.85 15.40 0.80
N TYR A 157 17.19 16.39 0.22
CA TYR A 157 17.29 16.75 -1.20
C TYR A 157 18.42 17.73 -1.43
N VAL A 158 19.37 17.35 -2.28
CA VAL A 158 20.56 18.17 -2.60
C VAL A 158 20.57 18.51 -4.08
N ASP A 159 20.71 19.80 -4.38
CA ASP A 159 20.85 20.25 -5.78
C ASP A 159 22.28 20.02 -6.27
N SER A 160 22.46 19.13 -7.25
CA SER A 160 23.78 18.79 -7.80
C SER A 160 24.51 19.95 -8.47
N LEU A 161 23.79 21.06 -8.75
CA LEU A 161 24.38 22.29 -9.29
C LEU A 161 24.72 23.32 -8.20
N GLY A 162 24.42 23.03 -6.94
CA GLY A 162 24.68 23.94 -5.80
C GLY A 162 23.86 25.23 -5.81
N LYS A 163 22.79 25.30 -6.62
CA LYS A 163 21.96 26.52 -6.78
C LYS A 163 20.82 26.61 -5.79
N ARG A 164 20.54 25.54 -5.03
CA ARG A 164 19.53 25.49 -3.97
C ARG A 164 20.19 24.98 -2.69
N LYS A 165 19.74 25.50 -1.56
CA LYS A 165 20.10 24.95 -0.25
C LYS A 165 19.52 23.53 -0.12
N PRO A 166 20.21 22.61 0.57
CA PRO A 166 19.62 21.33 0.93
C PRO A 166 18.32 21.51 1.72
N GLU A 167 17.35 20.65 1.44
CA GLU A 167 16.05 20.62 2.10
C GLU A 167 15.81 19.22 2.62
N THR A 168 15.38 19.07 3.87
CA THR A 168 15.12 17.78 4.49
C THR A 168 13.65 17.70 4.86
N ASP A 169 12.97 16.66 4.36
CA ASP A 169 11.57 16.40 4.61
C ASP A 169 11.32 14.92 4.81
N TYR A 170 10.21 14.60 5.46
CA TYR A 170 9.74 13.23 5.54
C TYR A 170 9.00 12.80 4.28
N GLY A 171 9.12 11.51 3.98
CA GLY A 171 8.41 10.81 2.92
C GLY A 171 8.24 9.34 3.29
N PHE A 172 7.63 8.56 2.42
CA PHE A 172 7.65 7.11 2.55
C PHE A 172 7.73 6.41 1.20
N PHE A 173 8.44 5.29 1.17
CA PHE A 173 8.42 4.38 0.05
C PHE A 173 7.22 3.45 0.12
N ILE A 174 6.64 3.13 -1.04
CA ILE A 174 5.57 2.13 -1.19
C ILE A 174 6.15 0.93 -1.92
N GLU A 175 5.83 -0.28 -1.44
CA GLU A 175 6.18 -1.56 -2.06
C GLU A 175 5.69 -1.65 -3.50
N ASP A 176 6.46 -2.29 -4.38
CA ASP A 176 6.04 -2.55 -5.76
C ASP A 176 4.94 -3.63 -5.81
N GLU A 177 3.98 -3.45 -6.70
CA GLU A 177 2.85 -4.38 -6.86
C GLU A 177 3.28 -5.81 -7.23
N ASN A 178 4.43 -5.97 -7.91
CA ASN A 178 4.98 -7.29 -8.21
C ASN A 178 5.57 -7.98 -6.97
N ASP A 179 6.11 -7.22 -6.01
CA ASP A 179 6.64 -7.77 -4.78
C ASP A 179 5.50 -8.27 -3.86
N ILE A 180 4.36 -7.58 -3.83
CA ILE A 180 3.13 -8.08 -3.19
C ILE A 180 2.71 -9.39 -3.85
N ALA A 181 2.66 -9.45 -5.18
CA ALA A 181 2.30 -10.65 -5.91
C ALA A 181 3.19 -11.84 -5.53
N LYS A 182 4.51 -11.66 -5.53
CA LYS A 182 5.49 -12.70 -5.21
C LYS A 182 5.38 -13.20 -3.76
N ARG A 183 5.35 -12.27 -2.77
CA ARG A 183 5.29 -12.69 -1.37
C ARG A 183 3.96 -13.30 -0.95
N ASN A 184 2.90 -13.13 -1.76
CA ASN A 184 1.60 -13.74 -1.54
C ASN A 184 1.31 -14.92 -2.48
N ALA A 185 2.27 -15.37 -3.29
CA ALA A 185 2.09 -16.40 -4.31
C ALA A 185 0.88 -16.08 -5.23
N ALA A 186 0.77 -14.84 -5.65
CA ALA A 186 -0.32 -14.30 -6.46
C ALA A 186 0.21 -13.72 -7.78
N LYS A 187 -0.71 -13.36 -8.68
CA LYS A 187 -0.43 -12.63 -9.92
C LYS A 187 -1.26 -11.37 -9.98
N ILE A 188 -0.71 -10.30 -10.54
CA ILE A 188 -1.46 -9.07 -10.81
C ILE A 188 -2.49 -9.37 -11.90
N HIS A 189 -3.76 -8.99 -11.68
CA HIS A 189 -4.78 -9.09 -12.70
C HIS A 189 -4.75 -7.88 -13.63
N ALA A 190 -4.27 -8.09 -14.86
CA ALA A 190 -4.20 -7.07 -15.91
C ALA A 190 -5.41 -7.07 -16.86
N GLY A 191 -6.35 -8.03 -16.70
CA GLY A 191 -7.50 -8.22 -17.60
C GLY A 191 -8.65 -7.23 -17.38
N ALA A 192 -9.86 -7.62 -17.78
CA ALA A 192 -11.07 -6.82 -17.64
C ALA A 192 -11.37 -6.40 -16.20
N ASN A 193 -12.21 -5.39 -16.05
CA ASN A 193 -12.65 -4.92 -14.74
C ASN A 193 -13.45 -6.00 -14.01
N ILE A 194 -13.13 -6.25 -12.75
CA ILE A 194 -13.74 -7.30 -11.94
C ILE A 194 -14.68 -6.66 -10.94
N PRO A 195 -15.97 -7.04 -10.91
CA PRO A 195 -16.90 -6.55 -9.91
C PRO A 195 -16.63 -7.16 -8.52
N MET A 196 -17.05 -6.46 -7.47
CA MET A 196 -16.88 -6.92 -6.09
C MET A 196 -17.47 -8.31 -5.83
N ALA A 197 -18.58 -8.65 -6.50
CA ALA A 197 -19.32 -9.90 -6.29
C ALA A 197 -18.53 -11.18 -6.63
N ILE A 198 -17.50 -11.08 -7.46
CA ILE A 198 -16.61 -12.21 -7.81
C ILE A 198 -15.22 -12.08 -7.19
N SER A 199 -15.05 -11.18 -6.22
CA SER A 199 -13.87 -11.11 -5.36
C SER A 199 -14.02 -12.07 -4.17
N ASP A 200 -12.88 -12.42 -3.54
CA ASP A 200 -12.92 -13.16 -2.27
C ASP A 200 -13.81 -12.44 -1.26
N THR A 201 -14.83 -13.12 -0.76
CA THR A 201 -15.90 -12.51 0.05
C THR A 201 -15.37 -11.88 1.34
N ILE A 202 -14.53 -12.60 2.08
CA ILE A 202 -14.00 -12.11 3.36
C ILE A 202 -13.00 -10.99 3.15
N LEU A 203 -12.14 -11.12 2.14
CA LEU A 203 -11.16 -10.07 1.82
C LEU A 203 -11.86 -8.81 1.31
N MET A 204 -12.86 -8.95 0.41
CA MET A 204 -13.61 -7.81 -0.11
C MET A 204 -14.41 -7.09 1.00
N ALA A 205 -15.05 -7.85 1.89
CA ALA A 205 -15.71 -7.28 3.07
C ALA A 205 -14.69 -6.57 3.98
N THR A 206 -13.51 -7.16 4.18
CA THR A 206 -12.41 -6.56 4.95
C THR A 206 -11.96 -5.23 4.32
N VAL A 207 -11.77 -5.18 2.99
CA VAL A 207 -11.44 -3.94 2.29
C VAL A 207 -12.53 -2.89 2.45
N ALA A 208 -13.79 -3.24 2.22
CA ALA A 208 -14.91 -2.30 2.31
C ALA A 208 -15.08 -1.72 3.73
N ILE A 209 -14.88 -2.53 4.76
CA ILE A 209 -14.89 -2.08 6.17
C ILE A 209 -13.67 -1.23 6.50
N PHE A 210 -12.49 -1.57 5.95
CA PHE A 210 -11.29 -0.74 6.08
C PHE A 210 -11.49 0.65 5.49
N GLU A 211 -11.97 0.73 4.26
CA GLU A 211 -12.23 2.00 3.59
C GLU A 211 -13.27 2.85 4.34
N TYR A 212 -14.30 2.20 4.90
CA TYR A 212 -15.26 2.85 5.80
C TYR A 212 -14.57 3.34 7.08
N MET A 213 -13.74 2.53 7.73
CA MET A 213 -13.03 2.89 8.96
C MET A 213 -12.20 4.16 8.78
N ILE A 214 -11.44 4.25 7.71
CA ILE A 214 -10.57 5.40 7.42
C ILE A 214 -11.32 6.56 6.76
N GLY A 215 -12.60 6.38 6.39
CA GLY A 215 -13.38 7.37 5.68
C GLY A 215 -12.88 7.64 4.27
N ASN A 216 -12.32 6.62 3.59
CA ASN A 216 -11.93 6.77 2.20
C ASN A 216 -13.11 6.49 1.27
N ASN A 217 -13.47 7.49 0.48
CA ASN A 217 -14.52 7.40 -0.53
C ASN A 217 -13.97 7.46 -1.96
N ASP A 218 -12.65 7.58 -2.12
CA ASP A 218 -11.97 7.69 -3.40
C ASP A 218 -11.43 6.33 -3.89
N TRP A 219 -12.29 5.33 -3.97
CA TRP A 219 -11.91 4.00 -4.45
C TRP A 219 -12.99 3.33 -5.28
N SER A 220 -12.59 2.43 -6.18
CA SER A 220 -13.51 1.63 -6.98
C SER A 220 -12.86 0.32 -7.43
N VAL A 221 -13.46 -0.82 -7.07
CA VAL A 221 -12.99 -2.14 -7.51
C VAL A 221 -13.19 -2.31 -9.02
N ILE A 222 -14.39 -2.02 -9.51
CA ILE A 222 -14.70 -2.13 -10.93
C ILE A 222 -13.95 -1.10 -11.78
N GLY A 223 -13.76 0.11 -11.26
CA GLY A 223 -12.99 1.16 -11.92
C GLY A 223 -11.49 1.00 -11.80
N LYS A 224 -11.00 0.03 -11.01
CA LYS A 224 -9.57 -0.13 -10.64
C LYS A 224 -8.95 1.16 -10.13
N HIS A 225 -9.75 1.98 -9.46
CA HIS A 225 -9.31 3.23 -8.86
C HIS A 225 -8.92 2.98 -7.41
N ASN A 226 -7.66 3.26 -7.06
CA ASN A 226 -7.08 3.04 -5.73
C ASN A 226 -7.21 1.59 -5.19
N ILE A 227 -7.49 0.63 -6.09
CA ILE A 227 -7.56 -0.80 -5.81
C ILE A 227 -6.73 -1.56 -6.86
N LYS A 228 -5.80 -2.38 -6.42
CA LYS A 228 -5.15 -3.40 -7.25
C LYS A 228 -5.86 -4.73 -7.10
N GLN A 229 -5.95 -5.48 -8.19
CA GLN A 229 -6.60 -6.79 -8.21
C GLN A 229 -5.54 -7.87 -8.46
N TYR A 230 -5.52 -8.88 -7.60
CA TYR A 230 -4.64 -10.03 -7.73
C TYR A 230 -5.45 -11.31 -7.92
N THR A 231 -4.79 -12.35 -8.41
CA THR A 231 -5.36 -13.69 -8.57
C THR A 231 -4.41 -14.74 -8.01
N LYS A 232 -4.97 -15.82 -7.47
CA LYS A 232 -4.26 -17.07 -7.16
C LYS A 232 -4.93 -18.22 -7.90
N PRO A 233 -4.22 -19.34 -8.16
CA PRO A 233 -4.84 -20.51 -8.75
C PRO A 233 -6.07 -20.97 -7.93
N ASN A 234 -7.18 -21.22 -8.63
CA ASN A 234 -8.43 -21.73 -8.03
C ASN A 234 -9.03 -20.84 -6.93
N GLN A 235 -8.72 -19.54 -6.92
CA GLN A 235 -9.30 -18.57 -6.00
C GLN A 235 -10.01 -17.43 -6.73
N LEU A 236 -10.92 -16.77 -6.01
CA LEU A 236 -11.56 -15.55 -6.44
C LEU A 236 -10.55 -14.39 -6.48
N PHE A 237 -10.94 -13.28 -7.07
CA PHE A 237 -10.10 -12.09 -7.14
C PHE A 237 -9.83 -11.49 -5.76
N LEU A 238 -8.62 -10.98 -5.58
CA LEU A 238 -8.10 -10.46 -4.32
C LEU A 238 -7.86 -8.96 -4.46
N PRO A 239 -8.77 -8.09 -3.97
CA PRO A 239 -8.61 -6.64 -4.00
C PRO A 239 -7.62 -6.18 -2.93
N VAL A 240 -6.75 -5.24 -3.28
CA VAL A 240 -5.77 -4.61 -2.39
C VAL A 240 -5.83 -3.10 -2.55
N PRO A 241 -6.24 -2.35 -1.51
CA PRO A 241 -6.33 -0.90 -1.56
C PRO A 241 -4.97 -0.22 -1.43
N TYR A 242 -4.87 0.99 -1.96
CA TYR A 242 -3.71 1.87 -1.88
C TYR A 242 -4.12 3.32 -2.18
N ASP A 243 -3.22 4.29 -1.96
CA ASP A 243 -3.42 5.72 -2.21
C ASP A 243 -4.50 6.32 -1.31
N PHE A 244 -4.14 6.59 -0.03
CA PHE A 244 -5.09 6.93 1.03
C PHE A 244 -5.07 8.43 1.40
N ASP A 245 -4.41 9.27 0.63
CA ASP A 245 -4.27 10.70 0.95
C ASP A 245 -5.61 11.46 0.94
N HIS A 246 -6.63 10.97 0.24
CA HIS A 246 -8.00 11.48 0.27
C HIS A 246 -8.89 10.89 1.38
N ALA A 247 -8.35 10.03 2.25
CA ALA A 247 -9.12 9.44 3.34
C ALA A 247 -9.44 10.45 4.45
N GLY A 248 -10.65 10.34 5.02
CA GLY A 248 -11.12 11.21 6.11
C GLY A 248 -10.27 11.18 7.38
N ILE A 249 -9.58 10.07 7.65
CA ILE A 249 -8.63 9.97 8.77
C ILE A 249 -7.36 10.80 8.52
N VAL A 250 -6.94 10.96 7.27
CA VAL A 250 -5.81 11.82 6.86
C VAL A 250 -6.24 13.28 6.90
N ASP A 251 -7.44 13.58 6.42
CA ASP A 251 -8.05 14.91 6.46
C ASP A 251 -7.16 15.98 5.82
N ALA A 252 -6.57 15.64 4.67
CA ALA A 252 -5.71 16.55 3.94
C ALA A 252 -6.52 17.74 3.39
N SER A 253 -5.98 18.96 3.49
CA SER A 253 -6.68 20.19 3.09
C SER A 253 -7.04 20.26 1.61
N TYR A 254 -6.35 19.49 0.78
CA TYR A 254 -6.63 19.37 -0.66
C TYR A 254 -7.63 18.27 -1.00
N ALA A 255 -7.96 17.38 -0.05
CA ALA A 255 -8.86 16.28 -0.29
C ALA A 255 -10.31 16.78 -0.38
N LEU A 256 -10.97 16.42 -1.46
CA LEU A 256 -12.38 16.76 -1.69
C LEU A 256 -13.22 15.49 -1.80
N PRO A 257 -14.47 15.52 -1.29
CA PRO A 257 -15.39 14.41 -1.51
C PRO A 257 -15.62 14.19 -3.01
N PRO A 258 -15.70 12.92 -3.47
CA PRO A 258 -16.05 12.64 -4.86
C PRO A 258 -17.41 13.28 -5.22
N PRO A 259 -17.50 14.08 -6.31
CA PRO A 259 -18.70 14.86 -6.62
C PRO A 259 -19.98 14.04 -6.84
N GLN A 260 -19.83 12.75 -7.19
CA GLN A 260 -20.94 11.82 -7.40
C GLN A 260 -21.52 11.23 -6.11
N LEU A 261 -20.89 11.50 -4.96
CA LEU A 261 -21.36 11.02 -3.66
C LEU A 261 -22.03 12.19 -2.91
N GLU A 262 -23.14 11.90 -2.26
CA GLU A 262 -23.90 12.87 -1.47
C GLU A 262 -23.28 13.03 -0.07
N ILE A 263 -22.01 13.46 -0.01
CA ILE A 263 -21.28 13.75 1.21
C ILE A 263 -20.68 15.15 1.15
N SER A 264 -20.68 15.86 2.27
CA SER A 264 -20.21 17.25 2.35
C SER A 264 -18.74 17.38 2.76
N SER A 265 -18.16 16.32 3.30
CA SER A 265 -16.79 16.28 3.80
C SER A 265 -16.16 14.92 3.56
N VAL A 266 -14.83 14.88 3.28
CA VAL A 266 -14.07 13.62 3.23
C VAL A 266 -14.12 12.85 4.55
N ARG A 267 -14.42 13.53 5.67
CA ARG A 267 -14.57 12.89 6.99
C ARG A 267 -15.88 12.13 7.18
N GLU A 268 -16.85 12.32 6.27
CA GLU A 268 -18.08 11.52 6.32
C GLU A 268 -17.79 10.10 5.83
N ARG A 269 -18.18 9.12 6.66
CA ARG A 269 -18.05 7.71 6.30
C ARG A 269 -19.23 7.27 5.45
N LEU A 270 -18.94 6.66 4.32
CA LEU A 270 -19.92 6.02 3.46
C LEU A 270 -19.52 4.57 3.20
N TYR A 271 -20.37 3.62 3.57
CA TYR A 271 -20.13 2.22 3.26
C TYR A 271 -20.42 1.93 1.79
N ARG A 272 -19.41 1.51 1.06
CA ARG A 272 -19.48 1.24 -0.39
C ARG A 272 -19.27 -0.23 -0.74
N GLY A 273 -19.35 -1.13 0.24
CA GLY A 273 -19.24 -2.57 0.07
C GLY A 273 -20.55 -3.24 -0.37
N LEU A 274 -20.52 -4.56 -0.53
CA LEU A 274 -21.72 -5.37 -0.79
C LEU A 274 -22.52 -5.63 0.50
N ASN A 275 -23.75 -6.13 0.33
CA ASN A 275 -24.58 -6.63 1.43
C ASN A 275 -24.14 -8.06 1.76
N TYR A 276 -23.28 -8.18 2.71
CA TYR A 276 -22.81 -9.49 3.17
C TYR A 276 -23.80 -10.08 4.18
N SER A 277 -23.70 -11.41 4.40
CA SER A 277 -24.46 -12.07 5.45
C SER A 277 -24.00 -11.58 6.83
N PRO A 278 -24.86 -11.72 7.87
CA PRO A 278 -24.49 -11.37 9.24
C PRO A 278 -23.21 -12.08 9.73
N GLU A 279 -22.98 -13.32 9.29
CA GLU A 279 -21.80 -14.11 9.65
C GLU A 279 -20.51 -13.51 9.07
N VAL A 280 -20.54 -13.05 7.81
CA VAL A 280 -19.41 -12.37 7.16
C VAL A 280 -19.11 -11.06 7.87
N PHE A 281 -20.12 -10.22 8.14
CA PHE A 281 -19.94 -8.98 8.90
C PHE A 281 -19.38 -9.27 10.29
N LYS A 282 -19.93 -10.26 11.00
CA LYS A 282 -19.45 -10.64 12.33
C LYS A 282 -17.97 -11.05 12.28
N GLN A 283 -17.57 -11.90 11.35
CA GLN A 283 -16.19 -12.34 11.20
C GLN A 283 -15.24 -11.17 10.97
N VAL A 284 -15.63 -10.21 10.12
CA VAL A 284 -14.83 -9.03 9.82
C VAL A 284 -14.78 -8.08 11.02
N PHE A 285 -15.92 -7.75 11.63
CA PHE A 285 -15.97 -6.87 12.81
C PHE A 285 -15.18 -7.43 14.00
N ASP A 286 -15.29 -8.74 14.26
CA ASP A 286 -14.50 -9.42 15.30
C ASP A 286 -12.98 -9.27 15.03
N LYS A 287 -12.55 -9.30 13.78
CA LYS A 287 -11.15 -9.08 13.39
C LYS A 287 -10.73 -7.65 13.73
N TYR A 288 -11.52 -6.65 13.36
CA TYR A 288 -11.21 -5.24 13.67
C TYR A 288 -11.19 -4.99 15.19
N ASN A 289 -12.15 -5.55 15.93
CA ASN A 289 -12.18 -5.43 17.39
C ASN A 289 -10.93 -6.02 18.05
N ARG A 290 -10.43 -7.18 17.58
CA ARG A 290 -9.17 -7.76 18.08
C ARG A 290 -7.95 -6.91 17.77
N LEU A 291 -7.95 -6.18 16.67
CA LEU A 291 -6.84 -5.33 16.23
C LEU A 291 -6.90 -3.92 16.81
N LYS A 292 -8.02 -3.53 17.48
CA LYS A 292 -8.19 -2.18 18.06
C LYS A 292 -6.97 -1.72 18.86
N PRO A 293 -6.42 -2.50 19.82
CA PRO A 293 -5.28 -2.03 20.61
C PRO A 293 -4.03 -1.76 19.76
N GLN A 294 -3.75 -2.60 18.76
CA GLN A 294 -2.57 -2.40 17.88
C GLN A 294 -2.75 -1.19 16.95
N ILE A 295 -3.98 -0.95 16.46
CA ILE A 295 -4.29 0.22 15.63
C ILE A 295 -4.13 1.50 16.44
N TYR A 296 -4.61 1.54 17.68
CA TYR A 296 -4.47 2.71 18.56
C TYR A 296 -3.01 2.98 18.91
N ALA A 297 -2.23 1.93 19.18
CA ALA A 297 -0.80 2.04 19.48
C ALA A 297 0.04 2.66 18.36
N LEU A 298 -0.44 2.69 17.11
CA LEU A 298 0.24 3.41 16.02
C LEU A 298 0.19 4.94 16.22
N TYR A 299 -0.82 5.43 16.92
CA TYR A 299 -1.05 6.87 17.16
C TYR A 299 -0.61 7.29 18.56
N GLU A 300 -0.92 6.48 19.56
CA GLU A 300 -0.65 6.81 20.97
C GLU A 300 0.85 6.92 21.24
N GLY A 301 1.28 8.05 21.79
CA GLY A 301 2.68 8.30 22.13
C GLY A 301 3.63 8.42 20.93
N ASN A 302 3.11 8.50 19.70
CA ASN A 302 3.94 8.64 18.51
C ASN A 302 4.55 10.06 18.45
N PRO A 303 5.90 10.20 18.58
CA PRO A 303 6.55 11.51 18.67
C PRO A 303 6.53 12.32 17.36
N LEU A 304 6.23 11.68 16.25
CA LEU A 304 6.16 12.32 14.93
C LEU A 304 4.79 12.94 14.65
N LEU A 305 3.81 12.76 15.54
CA LEU A 305 2.45 13.24 15.34
C LEU A 305 2.12 14.42 16.26
N ASN A 306 1.38 15.37 15.71
CA ASN A 306 0.81 16.44 16.53
C ASN A 306 -0.22 15.87 17.52
N PRO A 307 -0.11 16.16 18.84
CA PRO A 307 -1.04 15.63 19.84
C PRO A 307 -2.52 15.95 19.59
N ARG A 308 -2.83 17.10 18.98
CA ARG A 308 -4.22 17.46 18.63
C ARG A 308 -4.75 16.57 17.51
N TYR A 309 -3.89 16.23 16.54
CA TYR A 309 -4.23 15.29 15.49
C TYR A 309 -4.48 13.89 16.09
N VAL A 310 -3.58 13.39 16.93
CA VAL A 310 -3.75 12.09 17.62
C VAL A 310 -5.11 12.02 18.31
N LYS A 311 -5.43 13.00 19.16
CA LYS A 311 -6.72 13.06 19.87
C LYS A 311 -7.92 13.02 18.91
N ARG A 312 -7.86 13.78 17.81
CA ARG A 312 -8.93 13.85 16.81
C ARG A 312 -9.06 12.53 16.04
N THR A 313 -7.94 11.87 15.75
CA THR A 313 -7.91 10.60 15.05
C THR A 313 -8.44 9.46 15.90
N LEU A 314 -8.02 9.39 17.16
CA LEU A 314 -8.54 8.38 18.10
C LEU A 314 -10.04 8.51 18.28
N LYS A 315 -10.57 9.74 18.44
CA LYS A 315 -12.02 9.97 18.48
C LYS A 315 -12.71 9.52 17.18
N TYR A 316 -12.10 9.78 16.02
CA TYR A 316 -12.62 9.32 14.73
C TYR A 316 -12.65 7.79 14.63
N LEU A 317 -11.65 7.11 15.17
CA LEU A 317 -11.63 5.65 15.26
C LEU A 317 -12.66 5.13 16.28
N ASP A 318 -12.87 5.82 17.43
CA ASP A 318 -13.90 5.43 18.39
C ASP A 318 -15.29 5.39 17.74
N GLU A 319 -15.64 6.39 16.94
CA GLU A 319 -16.91 6.44 16.20
C GLU A 319 -17.07 5.20 15.28
N PHE A 320 -16.00 4.77 14.60
CA PHE A 320 -16.03 3.54 13.80
C PHE A 320 -16.30 2.30 14.66
N TYR A 321 -15.64 2.20 15.83
CA TYR A 321 -15.83 1.06 16.72
C TYR A 321 -17.23 1.06 17.38
N GLU A 322 -17.82 2.22 17.58
CA GLU A 322 -19.23 2.34 17.96
C GLU A 322 -20.13 1.80 16.85
N ASP A 323 -19.91 2.21 15.59
CA ASP A 323 -20.69 1.78 14.44
C ASP A 323 -20.70 0.25 14.23
N ILE A 324 -19.55 -0.42 14.38
CA ILE A 324 -19.47 -1.88 14.18
C ILE A 324 -19.90 -2.72 15.37
N ASN A 325 -20.19 -2.12 16.52
CA ASN A 325 -20.60 -2.81 17.76
C ASN A 325 -22.04 -2.50 18.18
N ASP A 326 -22.71 -1.51 17.55
CA ASP A 326 -24.12 -1.24 17.77
C ASP A 326 -25.00 -1.86 16.66
N PRO A 327 -25.93 -2.78 16.99
CA PRO A 327 -26.81 -3.41 16.00
C PRO A 327 -27.62 -2.40 15.16
N ASN A 328 -28.02 -1.26 15.74
CA ASN A 328 -28.78 -0.24 15.00
C ASN A 328 -27.88 0.51 14.02
N ALA A 329 -26.66 0.84 14.42
CA ALA A 329 -25.65 1.44 13.54
C ALA A 329 -25.26 0.48 12.42
N ILE A 330 -25.05 -0.80 12.69
CA ILE A 330 -24.80 -1.85 11.70
C ILE A 330 -25.92 -1.87 10.65
N LYS A 331 -27.19 -1.94 11.12
CA LYS A 331 -28.34 -1.93 10.20
C LYS A 331 -28.37 -0.66 9.35
N LYS A 332 -28.17 0.50 9.96
CA LYS A 332 -28.20 1.80 9.30
C LYS A 332 -27.08 1.96 8.27
N HIS A 333 -25.84 1.69 8.65
CA HIS A 333 -24.67 2.03 7.83
C HIS A 333 -24.28 0.93 6.83
N PHE A 334 -24.42 -0.35 7.18
CA PHE A 334 -23.90 -1.45 6.35
C PHE A 334 -25.00 -2.24 5.61
N ILE A 335 -26.27 -2.18 6.08
CA ILE A 335 -27.36 -2.95 5.49
C ILE A 335 -28.38 -2.05 4.77
N ALA A 336 -28.86 -0.98 5.41
CA ALA A 336 -29.92 -0.11 4.89
C ALA A 336 -29.41 1.17 4.20
N GLY A 337 -28.21 1.66 4.55
CA GLY A 337 -27.67 2.96 4.13
C GLY A 337 -27.14 3.06 2.70
N ARG A 338 -27.69 2.28 1.76
CA ARG A 338 -27.19 2.25 0.38
C ARG A 338 -27.67 3.41 -0.44
N THR A 339 -26.76 4.20 -0.97
CA THR A 339 -26.97 4.91 -2.23
C THR A 339 -27.22 3.87 -3.33
N LYS A 340 -28.35 4.02 -4.05
CA LYS A 340 -28.60 3.24 -5.28
C LYS A 340 -27.46 3.55 -6.25
N ASN A 341 -26.56 2.57 -6.47
CA ASN A 341 -25.59 2.60 -7.58
C ASN A 341 -26.29 2.29 -8.86
#